data_2d74f5581fee2c04fa1a20b6177e2ebf
#
_entry.id   2d74f5581fee2c04fa1a20b6177e2ebf
#
_cell.length_a   1.000
_cell.length_b   1.000
_cell.length_c   1.000
_cell.angle_alpha   90.00
_cell.angle_beta   90.00
_cell.angle_gamma   90.00
#
_symmetry.space_group_name_H-M   'P 1'
#
loop_
_entity.id
_entity.type
_entity.pdbx_description
1 polymer ?
#
loop_
_entity_poly.entity_id
_entity_poly.type
_entity_poly.pdbx_seq_one_letter_code
_entity_poly.pdbx_strand_id
1 'polypeptide(L)'
;NFRNETVDWKHLAEFNQSEGIVVSHDVNFRHLKGYLRQFFTRLGYDDVRLRPAYYPYTELSVEVDVYDDEQAEWVGLGGAGMFRPEVVKPLLGFEAPVLAWGLGPGRIIMRQHDISDMREMYRNDLELLRDTEAWVR
;
A
#
# COMPACT_ATOMS: atom_id res chain seq x y z
N ASN A 1 7.99 -1.66 -9.24
CA ASN A 1 7.85 -0.29 -9.76
C ASN A 1 9.19 0.43 -9.74
N PHE A 2 9.34 1.39 -10.65
CA PHE A 2 10.48 2.29 -10.68
C PHE A 2 10.01 3.74 -10.49
N ARG A 3 10.68 4.48 -9.61
CA ARG A 3 10.51 5.92 -9.43
C ARG A 3 11.87 6.59 -9.33
N ASN A 4 12.01 7.74 -9.95
CA ASN A 4 13.21 8.56 -9.81
C ASN A 4 13.18 9.29 -8.45
N GLU A 5 13.62 8.60 -7.41
CA GLU A 5 13.66 9.10 -6.04
C GLU A 5 15.09 9.19 -5.50
N THR A 6 15.29 10.01 -4.49
CA THR A 6 16.55 9.98 -3.71
C THR A 6 16.56 8.70 -2.89
N VAL A 7 17.58 7.88 -3.12
CA VAL A 7 17.74 6.59 -2.41
C VAL A 7 18.22 6.83 -1.00
N ASP A 8 17.46 6.35 -0.02
CA ASP A 8 17.81 6.36 1.39
C ASP A 8 17.40 5.03 2.08
N TRP A 9 17.44 4.95 3.39
CA TRP A 9 17.14 3.74 4.14
C TRP A 9 15.67 3.28 4.03
N LYS A 10 14.76 4.14 3.60
CA LYS A 10 13.31 3.87 3.46
C LYS A 10 12.75 4.13 2.06
N HIS A 11 13.58 4.58 1.11
CA HIS A 11 13.19 4.85 -0.27
C HIS A 11 14.19 4.27 -1.25
N LEU A 12 13.69 3.51 -2.21
CA LEU A 12 14.47 2.94 -3.31
C LEU A 12 13.91 3.42 -4.65
N ALA A 13 14.78 3.50 -5.66
CA ALA A 13 14.35 3.80 -7.02
C ALA A 13 13.53 2.65 -7.64
N GLU A 14 13.79 1.42 -7.21
CA GLU A 14 13.04 0.22 -7.60
C GLU A 14 12.50 -0.46 -6.34
N PHE A 15 11.20 -0.78 -6.32
CA PHE A 15 10.53 -1.34 -5.17
C PHE A 15 9.27 -2.11 -5.57
N ASN A 16 8.79 -2.96 -4.66
CA ASN A 16 7.56 -3.72 -4.85
C ASN A 16 6.33 -2.91 -4.41
N GLN A 17 5.23 -3.03 -5.16
CA GLN A 17 3.91 -2.58 -4.78
C GLN A 17 2.91 -3.72 -4.82
N SER A 18 1.93 -3.68 -3.92
CA SER A 18 0.72 -4.51 -3.98
C SER A 18 -0.42 -3.63 -4.44
N GLU A 19 -0.95 -3.92 -5.61
CA GLU A 19 -2.02 -3.13 -6.21
C GLU A 19 -3.27 -3.98 -6.41
N GLY A 20 -4.42 -3.34 -6.42
CA GLY A 20 -5.67 -4.01 -6.69
C GLY A 20 -6.78 -3.06 -7.10
N ILE A 21 -7.74 -3.64 -7.80
CA ILE A 21 -8.99 -2.97 -8.18
C ILE A 21 -10.20 -3.86 -7.91
N VAL A 22 -11.32 -3.22 -7.63
CA VAL A 22 -12.64 -3.88 -7.60
C VAL A 22 -13.57 -3.11 -8.51
N VAL A 23 -14.11 -3.80 -9.50
CA VAL A 23 -15.08 -3.25 -10.47
C VAL A 23 -16.45 -3.86 -10.19
N SER A 24 -17.43 -3.05 -9.82
CA SER A 24 -18.81 -3.50 -9.60
C SER A 24 -19.75 -2.31 -9.54
N HIS A 25 -20.99 -2.48 -9.97
CA HIS A 25 -22.03 -1.45 -9.83
C HIS A 25 -22.46 -1.21 -8.38
N ASP A 26 -22.21 -2.17 -7.49
CA ASP A 26 -22.66 -2.14 -6.08
C ASP A 26 -21.59 -1.61 -5.11
N VAL A 27 -20.39 -1.26 -5.62
CA VAL A 27 -19.31 -0.76 -4.75
C VAL A 27 -19.31 0.77 -4.65
N ASN A 28 -18.81 1.25 -3.53
CA ASN A 28 -18.66 2.67 -3.24
C ASN A 28 -17.45 2.91 -2.30
N PHE A 29 -17.18 4.15 -2.01
CA PHE A 29 -16.05 4.55 -1.17
C PHE A 29 -16.08 3.97 0.26
N ARG A 30 -17.27 3.68 0.80
CA ARG A 30 -17.40 3.01 2.11
C ARG A 30 -16.84 1.59 2.04
N HIS A 31 -17.08 0.86 0.96
CA HIS A 31 -16.52 -0.47 0.74
C HIS A 31 -15.00 -0.43 0.66
N LEU A 32 -14.43 0.54 -0.06
CA LEU A 32 -12.98 0.75 -0.12
C LEU A 32 -12.37 0.91 1.27
N LYS A 33 -12.95 1.79 2.09
CA LYS A 33 -12.50 1.99 3.47
C LYS A 33 -12.60 0.71 4.31
N GLY A 34 -13.65 -0.08 4.10
CA GLY A 34 -13.84 -1.37 4.77
C GLY A 34 -12.74 -2.37 4.38
N TYR A 35 -12.46 -2.51 3.07
CA TYR A 35 -11.41 -3.40 2.58
C TYR A 35 -10.02 -3.03 3.13
N LEU A 36 -9.66 -1.75 3.09
CA LEU A 36 -8.37 -1.28 3.59
C LEU A 36 -8.22 -1.55 5.10
N ARG A 37 -9.23 -1.21 5.90
CA ARG A 37 -9.19 -1.49 7.34
C ARG A 37 -9.06 -2.99 7.62
N GLN A 38 -9.91 -3.81 6.99
CA GLN A 38 -9.87 -5.25 7.17
C GLN A 38 -8.52 -5.85 6.76
N PHE A 39 -7.94 -5.38 5.67
CA PHE A 39 -6.63 -5.81 5.20
C PHE A 39 -5.54 -5.54 6.24
N PHE A 40 -5.44 -4.29 6.73
CA PHE A 40 -4.40 -3.93 7.69
C PHE A 40 -4.63 -4.54 9.07
N THR A 41 -5.89 -4.67 9.52
CA THR A 41 -6.18 -5.41 10.77
C THR A 41 -5.75 -6.87 10.67
N ARG A 42 -5.95 -7.52 9.53
CA ARG A 42 -5.44 -8.90 9.31
C ARG A 42 -3.92 -8.98 9.27
N LEU A 43 -3.23 -7.92 8.92
CA LEU A 43 -1.78 -7.82 9.01
C LEU A 43 -1.29 -7.46 10.43
N GLY A 44 -2.22 -7.23 11.38
CA GLY A 44 -1.90 -6.97 12.78
C GLY A 44 -1.77 -5.51 13.16
N TYR A 45 -2.31 -4.61 12.33
CA TYR A 45 -2.40 -3.19 12.66
C TYR A 45 -3.81 -2.87 13.17
N ASP A 46 -3.94 -2.55 14.45
CA ASP A 46 -5.23 -2.21 15.04
C ASP A 46 -5.64 -0.77 14.71
N ASP A 47 -4.67 0.14 14.68
CA ASP A 47 -4.89 1.55 14.36
C ASP A 47 -4.60 1.85 12.90
N VAL A 48 -5.68 2.02 12.12
CA VAL A 48 -5.64 2.36 10.69
C VAL A 48 -6.35 3.69 10.48
N ARG A 49 -5.60 4.69 10.00
CA ARG A 49 -6.10 6.02 9.66
C ARG A 49 -6.16 6.19 8.15
N LEU A 50 -7.29 6.71 7.67
CA LEU A 50 -7.48 7.06 6.27
C LEU A 50 -7.58 8.59 6.18
N ARG A 51 -6.56 9.22 5.61
CA ARG A 51 -6.51 10.68 5.41
C ARG A 51 -6.97 11.04 4.00
N PRO A 52 -7.71 12.13 3.80
CA PRO A 52 -7.95 12.68 2.47
C PRO A 52 -6.62 12.92 1.73
N ALA A 53 -6.56 12.51 0.48
CA ALA A 53 -5.40 12.68 -0.38
C ALA A 53 -5.84 13.15 -1.77
N TYR A 54 -4.89 13.48 -2.62
CA TYR A 54 -5.14 13.83 -4.01
C TYR A 54 -4.28 12.97 -4.93
N TYR A 55 -4.97 12.28 -5.85
CA TYR A 55 -4.35 11.62 -6.99
C TYR A 55 -5.13 12.04 -8.24
N PRO A 56 -4.47 12.41 -9.35
CA PRO A 56 -5.15 12.98 -10.51
C PRO A 56 -6.15 12.02 -11.18
N TYR A 57 -6.00 10.73 -10.95
CA TYR A 57 -6.80 9.66 -11.57
C TYR A 57 -7.89 9.10 -10.66
N THR A 58 -7.99 9.55 -9.40
CA THR A 58 -9.04 9.12 -8.45
C THR A 58 -9.79 10.29 -7.85
N GLU A 59 -11.05 10.02 -7.49
CA GLU A 59 -11.93 10.86 -6.68
C GLU A 59 -13.05 9.97 -6.10
N LEU A 60 -13.20 9.81 -4.81
CA LEU A 60 -12.42 10.29 -3.67
C LEU A 60 -11.08 9.57 -3.55
N SER A 61 -10.09 10.27 -2.99
CA SER A 61 -8.75 9.72 -2.76
C SER A 61 -8.40 9.73 -1.28
N VAL A 62 -7.70 8.70 -0.82
CA VAL A 62 -7.18 8.59 0.56
C VAL A 62 -5.77 8.07 0.57
N GLU A 63 -5.02 8.50 1.56
CA GLU A 63 -3.79 7.88 1.99
C GLU A 63 -4.06 7.01 3.21
N VAL A 64 -3.42 5.86 3.26
CA VAL A 64 -3.55 4.88 4.33
C VAL A 64 -2.33 4.98 5.22
N ASP A 65 -2.55 5.32 6.48
CA ASP A 65 -1.53 5.30 7.52
C ASP A 65 -1.88 4.24 8.57
N VAL A 66 -0.86 3.60 9.10
CA VAL A 66 -0.95 2.74 10.30
C VAL A 66 -0.11 3.34 11.42
N TYR A 67 -0.53 3.13 12.65
CA TYR A 67 0.26 3.56 13.79
C TYR A 67 1.36 2.54 14.08
N ASP A 68 2.57 3.02 14.23
CA ASP A 68 3.72 2.23 14.63
C ASP A 68 3.99 2.48 16.12
N ASP A 69 3.69 1.48 16.96
CA ASP A 69 3.84 1.59 18.41
C ASP A 69 5.30 1.69 18.87
N GLU A 70 6.23 1.11 18.11
CA GLU A 70 7.65 1.12 18.44
C GLU A 70 8.29 2.49 18.20
N GLN A 71 7.90 3.13 17.10
CA GLN A 71 8.37 4.48 16.73
C GLN A 71 7.45 5.59 17.25
N ALA A 72 6.28 5.21 17.82
CA ALA A 72 5.23 6.12 18.27
C ALA A 72 4.80 7.14 17.20
N GLU A 73 4.74 6.71 15.93
CA GLU A 73 4.38 7.58 14.80
C GLU A 73 3.42 6.90 13.80
N TRP A 74 2.77 7.75 12.99
CA TRP A 74 1.95 7.30 11.88
C TRP A 74 2.80 7.09 10.63
N VAL A 75 2.75 5.88 10.08
CA VAL A 75 3.51 5.49 8.88
C VAL A 75 2.57 5.36 7.69
N GLY A 76 2.81 6.13 6.63
CA GLY A 76 2.09 6.01 5.36
C GLY A 76 2.48 4.74 4.61
N LEU A 77 1.49 3.95 4.22
CA LEU A 77 1.69 2.67 3.53
C LEU A 77 1.19 2.67 2.08
N GLY A 78 0.46 3.68 1.67
CA GLY A 78 0.04 3.82 0.27
C GLY A 78 -1.24 4.60 0.08
N GLY A 79 -1.63 4.73 -1.19
CA GLY A 79 -2.79 5.46 -1.61
C GLY A 79 -3.91 4.56 -2.11
N ALA A 80 -5.14 5.05 -1.99
CA ALA A 80 -6.33 4.40 -2.51
C ALA A 80 -7.38 5.43 -2.95
N GLY A 81 -8.32 4.99 -3.76
CA GLY A 81 -9.40 5.87 -4.21
C GLY A 81 -10.39 5.18 -5.12
N MET A 82 -11.31 5.95 -5.63
CA MET A 82 -12.19 5.53 -6.71
C MET A 82 -11.68 6.13 -8.02
N PHE A 83 -11.46 5.31 -9.04
CA PHE A 83 -11.06 5.85 -10.33
C PHE A 83 -12.13 6.78 -10.91
N ARG A 84 -11.67 7.86 -11.50
CA ARG A 84 -12.54 8.81 -12.20
C ARG A 84 -13.15 8.17 -13.45
N PRO A 85 -14.37 8.53 -13.85
CA PRO A 85 -15.00 8.02 -15.08
C PRO A 85 -14.13 8.22 -16.33
N GLU A 86 -13.34 9.30 -16.37
CA GLU A 86 -12.43 9.62 -17.49
C GLU A 86 -11.28 8.60 -17.62
N VAL A 87 -10.98 7.88 -16.55
CA VAL A 87 -10.01 6.76 -16.53
C VAL A 87 -10.70 5.45 -16.88
N VAL A 88 -11.86 5.21 -16.25
CA VAL A 88 -12.59 3.94 -16.34
C VAL A 88 -13.17 3.70 -17.74
N LYS A 89 -13.87 4.68 -18.28
CA LYS A 89 -14.62 4.54 -19.52
C LYS A 89 -13.77 4.19 -20.74
N PRO A 90 -12.60 4.83 -20.99
CA PRO A 90 -11.73 4.45 -22.08
C PRO A 90 -11.14 3.04 -21.98
N LEU A 91 -10.92 2.55 -20.75
CA LEU A 91 -10.29 1.27 -20.52
C LEU A 91 -11.26 0.10 -20.51
N LEU A 92 -12.46 0.29 -19.94
CA LEU A 92 -13.47 -0.77 -19.82
C LEU A 92 -14.52 -0.73 -20.94
N GLY A 93 -14.69 0.40 -21.63
CA GLY A 93 -15.74 0.58 -22.62
C GLY A 93 -17.14 0.87 -22.02
N PHE A 94 -17.26 0.91 -20.70
CA PHE A 94 -18.47 1.22 -19.97
C PHE A 94 -18.16 1.99 -18.67
N GLU A 95 -19.18 2.57 -18.05
CA GLU A 95 -19.05 3.24 -16.76
C GLU A 95 -19.45 2.30 -15.63
N ALA A 96 -18.57 2.16 -14.65
CA ALA A 96 -18.83 1.48 -13.38
C ALA A 96 -17.97 2.09 -12.28
N PRO A 97 -18.41 2.07 -11.01
CA PRO A 97 -17.53 2.37 -9.89
C PRO A 97 -16.34 1.41 -9.84
N VAL A 98 -15.13 1.95 -9.70
CA VAL A 98 -13.90 1.17 -9.57
C VAL A 98 -13.16 1.64 -8.34
N LEU A 99 -13.04 0.75 -7.37
CA LEU A 99 -12.16 0.93 -6.21
C LEU A 99 -10.75 0.53 -6.59
N ALA A 100 -9.76 1.29 -6.13
CA ALA A 100 -8.36 1.03 -6.43
C ALA A 100 -7.47 1.33 -5.24
N TRP A 101 -6.37 0.61 -5.13
CA TRP A 101 -5.31 0.86 -4.16
C TRP A 101 -3.94 0.48 -4.70
N GLY A 102 -2.90 1.18 -4.20
CA GLY A 102 -1.51 0.88 -4.40
C GLY A 102 -0.77 0.99 -3.07
N LEU A 103 -0.31 -0.13 -2.54
CA LEU A 103 0.32 -0.24 -1.23
C LEU A 103 1.79 -0.62 -1.38
N GLY A 104 2.66 0.01 -0.58
CA GLY A 104 4.08 -0.31 -0.51
C GLY A 104 4.37 -1.32 0.61
N PRO A 105 4.46 -2.64 0.33
CA PRO A 105 4.67 -3.65 1.37
C PRO A 105 6.05 -3.59 2.01
N GLY A 106 7.02 -2.90 1.42
CA GLY A 106 8.39 -2.85 1.90
C GLY A 106 8.53 -2.44 3.36
N ARG A 107 7.81 -1.40 3.78
CA ARG A 107 7.84 -0.94 5.18
C ARG A 107 7.21 -1.94 6.16
N ILE A 108 6.19 -2.66 5.72
CA ILE A 108 5.57 -3.73 6.51
C ILE A 108 6.56 -4.86 6.72
N ILE A 109 7.26 -5.27 5.65
CA ILE A 109 8.27 -6.33 5.67
C ILE A 109 9.45 -5.94 6.57
N MET A 110 9.95 -4.72 6.44
CA MET A 110 11.05 -4.22 7.30
C MET A 110 10.71 -4.38 8.78
N ARG A 111 9.53 -3.92 9.19
CA ARG A 111 9.07 -4.03 10.57
C ARG A 111 8.96 -5.49 11.04
N GLN A 112 8.42 -6.36 10.20
CA GLN A 112 8.17 -7.76 10.58
C GLN A 112 9.41 -8.58 10.72
N HIS A 113 10.48 -8.20 10.03
CA HIS A 113 11.77 -8.88 10.05
C HIS A 113 12.87 -8.07 10.76
N ASP A 114 12.50 -7.01 11.47
CA ASP A 114 13.43 -6.12 12.19
C ASP A 114 14.56 -5.58 11.30
N ILE A 115 14.22 -5.26 10.05
CA ILE A 115 15.15 -4.71 9.06
C ILE A 115 15.15 -3.19 9.18
N SER A 116 16.28 -2.58 9.48
CA SER A 116 16.41 -1.13 9.68
C SER A 116 16.64 -0.34 8.39
N ASP A 117 17.10 -0.99 7.33
CA ASP A 117 17.44 -0.40 6.05
C ASP A 117 16.84 -1.21 4.89
N MET A 118 15.92 -0.59 4.14
CA MET A 118 15.25 -1.24 3.00
C MET A 118 16.22 -1.80 1.95
N ARG A 119 17.41 -1.21 1.82
CA ARG A 119 18.43 -1.67 0.88
C ARG A 119 18.92 -3.09 1.17
N GLU A 120 18.83 -3.55 2.42
CA GLU A 120 19.22 -4.91 2.81
C GLU A 120 18.33 -5.96 2.14
N MET A 121 17.04 -5.70 1.98
CA MET A 121 16.10 -6.60 1.31
C MET A 121 16.42 -6.83 -0.18
N TYR A 122 17.18 -5.93 -0.80
CA TYR A 122 17.48 -5.96 -2.23
C TYR A 122 18.96 -6.27 -2.53
N ARG A 123 19.79 -6.48 -1.52
CA ARG A 123 21.21 -6.84 -1.70
C ARG A 123 21.44 -8.30 -2.07
N ASN A 124 20.40 -9.14 -1.96
CA ASN A 124 20.48 -10.57 -2.19
C ASN A 124 21.56 -11.27 -1.35
N ASP A 125 21.73 -10.84 -0.10
CA ASP A 125 22.62 -11.49 0.86
C ASP A 125 22.11 -12.90 1.14
N LEU A 126 22.93 -13.91 0.84
CA LEU A 126 22.52 -15.31 0.95
C LEU A 126 22.39 -15.80 2.40
N GLU A 127 23.12 -15.21 3.32
CA GLU A 127 23.02 -15.51 4.75
C GLU A 127 21.70 -14.96 5.30
N LEU A 128 21.41 -13.70 5.02
CA LEU A 128 20.12 -13.07 5.37
C LEU A 128 18.94 -13.86 4.80
N LEU A 129 18.97 -14.23 3.51
CA LEU A 129 17.88 -14.95 2.86
C LEU A 129 17.68 -16.36 3.42
N ARG A 130 18.75 -17.02 3.90
CA ARG A 130 18.69 -18.35 4.50
C ARG A 130 18.13 -18.31 5.92
N ASP A 131 18.55 -17.31 6.70
CA ASP A 131 18.31 -17.25 8.14
C ASP A 131 17.02 -16.49 8.47
N THR A 132 16.47 -15.73 7.51
CA THR A 132 15.17 -15.04 7.68
C THR A 132 14.05 -16.07 7.75
N GLU A 133 13.36 -16.12 8.89
CA GLU A 133 12.18 -16.98 9.06
C GLU A 133 11.02 -16.50 8.19
N ALA A 134 10.30 -17.46 7.58
CA ALA A 134 9.08 -17.14 6.85
C ALA A 134 8.01 -16.64 7.81
N TRP A 135 7.52 -15.44 7.57
CA TRP A 135 6.40 -14.93 8.32
C TRP A 135 5.09 -15.61 7.87
N VAL A 136 4.54 -16.42 8.75
CA VAL A 136 3.26 -17.13 8.53
C VAL A 136 2.31 -16.73 9.65
N ARG A 137 1.15 -16.19 9.27
CA ARG A 137 0.02 -15.92 10.19
C ARG A 137 -1.17 -16.76 9.85
#